data_49e8af9d0f1785e10c48d5e2dd0e84c9
#
_entry.id   49e8af9d0f1785e10c48d5e2dd0e84c9
#
_cell.length_a   1.000
_cell.length_b   1.000
_cell.length_c   1.000
_cell.angle_alpha   90.00
_cell.angle_beta   90.00
_cell.angle_gamma   90.00
#
_symmetry.space_group_name_H-M   'P 1'
#
loop_
_entity.id
_entity.type
_entity.pdbx_description
1 polymer ?
#
loop_
_entity_poly.entity_id
_entity_poly.type
_entity_poly.pdbx_seq_one_letter_code
_entity_poly.pdbx_strand_id
1 'polypeptide(L)'
;LNDKAASIKPGSDGLIFLPYLNGGRSPDNDPYARDLYMGLTLDHNISYIIRSIMEGIVYSLKNSFELLKTITKCEPKAIIASGGGAKGKIFLQMEADVFNKPIYTTKESEQSCLGAAITGAIGVGYFNSFKEACDKLVKFNEVVIEPISENVDVYNEYFNIYKLIYGKNKELFEEYFKISKKLQN
;
A
#
# COMPACT_ATOMS: atom_id res chain seq x y z
N LEU A 1 -3.61 14.86 9.32
CA LEU A 1 -2.49 13.95 8.98
C LEU A 1 -2.03 14.16 7.55
N ASN A 2 -2.95 14.19 6.58
CA ASN A 2 -2.62 14.35 5.16
C ASN A 2 -1.82 15.63 4.89
N ASP A 3 -2.19 16.77 5.49
CA ASP A 3 -1.50 18.05 5.29
C ASP A 3 -0.06 18.01 5.82
N LYS A 4 0.16 17.32 6.95
CA LYS A 4 1.51 17.11 7.50
C LYS A 4 2.37 16.24 6.57
N ALA A 5 1.80 15.15 6.04
CA ALA A 5 2.51 14.33 5.07
C ALA A 5 2.80 15.08 3.77
N ALA A 6 1.85 15.89 3.28
CA ALA A 6 1.99 16.68 2.06
C ALA A 6 3.10 17.74 2.12
N SER A 7 3.45 18.21 3.32
CA SER A 7 4.54 19.17 3.50
C SER A 7 5.94 18.57 3.36
N ILE A 8 6.07 17.26 3.34
CA ILE A 8 7.34 16.55 3.24
C ILE A 8 7.52 16.04 1.80
N LYS A 9 8.74 16.07 1.29
CA LYS A 9 9.09 15.56 -0.04
C LYS A 9 9.00 14.03 -0.11
N PRO A 10 8.82 13.44 -1.30
CA PRO A 10 8.92 12.00 -1.54
C PRO A 10 10.19 11.40 -0.96
N GLY A 11 10.06 10.22 -0.33
CA GLY A 11 11.17 9.51 0.30
C GLY A 11 11.47 9.94 1.73
N SER A 12 10.66 10.85 2.32
CA SER A 12 10.72 11.26 3.74
C SER A 12 12.15 11.59 4.23
N ASP A 13 12.98 12.17 3.34
CA ASP A 13 14.38 12.51 3.60
C ASP A 13 15.22 11.32 4.12
N GLY A 14 14.97 10.13 3.59
CA GLY A 14 15.66 8.89 3.95
C GLY A 14 15.03 8.10 5.08
N LEU A 15 13.93 8.56 5.69
CA LEU A 15 13.23 7.82 6.72
C LEU A 15 12.31 6.76 6.11
N ILE A 16 12.65 5.49 6.28
CA ILE A 16 11.87 4.34 5.80
C ILE A 16 11.18 3.65 6.97
N PHE A 17 9.90 3.32 6.79
CA PHE A 17 9.10 2.57 7.76
C PHE A 17 8.70 1.19 7.22
N LEU A 18 8.94 0.14 7.99
CA LEU A 18 8.48 -1.23 7.73
C LEU A 18 7.18 -1.49 8.53
N PRO A 19 6.00 -1.62 7.90
CA PRO A 19 4.70 -1.62 8.60
C PRO A 19 4.25 -3.03 9.05
N TYR A 20 4.95 -3.67 9.98
CA TYR A 20 4.68 -5.02 10.45
C TYR A 20 4.20 -5.07 11.91
N LEU A 21 3.28 -4.14 12.30
CA LEU A 21 2.71 -4.01 13.66
C LEU A 21 2.25 -5.35 14.26
N ASN A 22 1.65 -6.19 13.46
CA ASN A 22 1.07 -7.49 13.86
C ASN A 22 1.68 -8.66 13.09
N GLY A 23 2.97 -8.57 12.78
CA GLY A 23 3.68 -9.51 11.92
C GLY A 23 3.60 -9.12 10.44
N GLY A 24 4.51 -9.67 9.65
CA GLY A 24 4.50 -9.56 8.19
C GLY A 24 3.42 -10.43 7.59
N ARG A 25 2.60 -9.86 6.71
CA ARG A 25 1.69 -10.61 5.84
C ARG A 25 2.36 -10.83 4.49
N SER A 26 1.59 -11.01 3.43
CA SER A 26 2.13 -11.15 2.08
C SER A 26 3.12 -10.02 1.74
N PRO A 27 4.29 -10.36 1.15
CA PRO A 27 4.74 -11.70 0.74
C PRO A 27 5.43 -12.52 1.85
N ASP A 28 5.83 -11.93 2.96
CA ASP A 28 6.78 -12.51 3.91
C ASP A 28 6.17 -13.55 4.87
N ASN A 29 4.87 -13.39 5.20
CA ASN A 29 4.12 -14.29 6.10
C ASN A 29 4.85 -14.67 7.41
N ASP A 30 5.42 -13.66 8.07
CA ASP A 30 6.20 -13.83 9.29
C ASP A 30 5.47 -13.23 10.51
N PRO A 31 4.96 -14.06 11.45
CA PRO A 31 4.28 -13.57 12.64
C PRO A 31 5.24 -12.91 13.67
N TYR A 32 6.53 -13.08 13.51
CA TYR A 32 7.55 -12.52 14.41
C TYR A 32 8.04 -11.15 13.99
N ALA A 33 7.88 -10.80 12.72
CA ALA A 33 8.26 -9.48 12.21
C ALA A 33 7.54 -8.36 12.98
N ARG A 34 8.22 -7.26 13.18
CA ARG A 34 7.71 -6.05 13.85
C ARG A 34 8.04 -4.82 13.05
N ASP A 35 7.39 -3.73 13.38
CA ASP A 35 7.69 -2.42 12.81
C ASP A 35 9.14 -2.05 13.00
N LEU A 36 9.69 -1.39 12.01
CA LEU A 36 11.05 -0.87 12.08
C LEU A 36 11.12 0.47 11.35
N TYR A 37 11.77 1.45 12.00
CA TYR A 37 12.20 2.68 11.37
C TYR A 37 13.68 2.59 11.02
N MET A 38 14.01 2.91 9.78
CA MET A 38 15.40 3.01 9.31
C MET A 38 15.68 4.44 8.83
N GLY A 39 16.79 4.99 9.22
CA GLY A 39 17.24 6.32 8.78
C GLY A 39 16.72 7.49 9.62
N LEU A 40 16.18 7.27 10.83
CA LEU A 40 15.73 8.35 11.72
C LEU A 40 16.91 9.22 12.17
N THR A 41 16.77 10.54 12.04
CA THR A 41 17.75 11.55 12.47
C THR A 41 17.09 12.60 13.38
N LEU A 42 17.89 13.53 13.92
CA LEU A 42 17.38 14.64 14.76
C LEU A 42 16.54 15.67 13.98
N ASP A 43 16.68 15.72 12.67
CA ASP A 43 15.96 16.64 11.80
C ASP A 43 14.53 16.16 11.49
N HIS A 44 14.23 14.89 11.73
CA HIS A 44 12.93 14.30 11.47
C HIS A 44 11.92 14.64 12.55
N ASN A 45 10.94 15.47 12.21
CA ASN A 45 9.79 15.78 13.06
C ASN A 45 8.60 14.85 12.76
N ILE A 46 7.48 15.07 13.46
CA ILE A 46 6.27 14.24 13.32
C ILE A 46 5.71 14.16 11.88
N SER A 47 5.95 15.16 11.03
CA SER A 47 5.49 15.14 9.65
C SER A 47 6.23 14.10 8.82
N TYR A 48 7.54 13.93 9.02
CA TYR A 48 8.34 12.87 8.43
C TYR A 48 7.90 11.49 8.89
N ILE A 49 7.62 11.34 10.20
CA ILE A 49 7.09 10.08 10.75
C ILE A 49 5.78 9.70 10.06
N ILE A 50 4.83 10.64 9.96
CA ILE A 50 3.54 10.39 9.31
C ILE A 50 3.74 10.01 7.84
N ARG A 51 4.57 10.76 7.12
CA ARG A 51 4.83 10.49 5.69
C ARG A 51 5.50 9.14 5.49
N SER A 52 6.54 8.82 6.25
CA SER A 52 7.24 7.54 6.14
C SER A 52 6.34 6.33 6.44
N ILE A 53 5.38 6.47 7.37
CA ILE A 53 4.34 5.44 7.61
C ILE A 53 3.50 5.24 6.35
N MET A 54 3.01 6.33 5.74
CA MET A 54 2.21 6.25 4.52
C MET A 54 3.00 5.62 3.36
N GLU A 55 4.24 6.05 3.16
CA GLU A 55 5.16 5.50 2.15
C GLU A 55 5.47 4.02 2.41
N GLY A 56 5.72 3.64 3.66
CA GLY A 56 5.96 2.25 4.06
C GLY A 56 4.76 1.33 3.77
N ILE A 57 3.54 1.80 4.00
CA ILE A 57 2.31 1.07 3.63
C ILE A 57 2.26 0.87 2.11
N VAL A 58 2.54 1.91 1.32
CA VAL A 58 2.51 1.81 -0.15
C VAL A 58 3.64 0.91 -0.67
N TYR A 59 4.83 0.92 -0.05
CA TYR A 59 5.91 -0.02 -0.37
C TYR A 59 5.52 -1.47 -0.08
N SER A 60 4.83 -1.73 1.03
CA SER A 60 4.32 -3.06 1.36
C SER A 60 3.32 -3.57 0.31
N LEU A 61 2.42 -2.69 -0.15
CA LEU A 61 1.50 -2.99 -1.24
C LEU A 61 2.25 -3.27 -2.56
N LYS A 62 3.25 -2.45 -2.90
CA LYS A 62 4.09 -2.66 -4.09
C LYS A 62 4.85 -3.97 -4.02
N ASN A 63 5.38 -4.36 -2.85
CA ASN A 63 6.07 -5.62 -2.67
C ASN A 63 5.15 -6.83 -2.96
N SER A 64 3.91 -6.78 -2.45
CA SER A 64 2.87 -7.78 -2.77
C SER A 64 2.47 -7.78 -4.24
N PHE A 65 2.39 -6.60 -4.86
CA PHE A 65 2.08 -6.44 -6.28
C PHE A 65 3.18 -7.03 -7.18
N GLU A 66 4.46 -6.81 -6.86
CA GLU A 66 5.57 -7.40 -7.60
C GLU A 66 5.55 -8.94 -7.53
N LEU A 67 5.23 -9.51 -6.36
CA LEU A 67 5.01 -10.95 -6.23
C LEU A 67 3.85 -11.43 -7.11
N LEU A 68 2.72 -10.71 -7.09
CA LEU A 68 1.54 -11.04 -7.90
C LEU A 68 1.86 -11.03 -9.40
N LYS A 69 2.61 -10.04 -9.88
CA LYS A 69 3.09 -9.97 -11.27
C LYS A 69 3.92 -11.19 -11.64
N THR A 70 4.80 -11.63 -10.75
CA THR A 70 5.65 -12.81 -10.97
C THR A 70 4.82 -14.09 -11.11
N ILE A 71 3.78 -14.25 -10.28
CA ILE A 71 2.89 -15.43 -10.28
C ILE A 71 1.96 -15.42 -11.48
N THR A 72 1.33 -14.30 -11.78
CA THR A 72 0.30 -14.20 -12.83
C THR A 72 0.86 -13.95 -14.21
N LYS A 73 2.11 -13.50 -14.29
CA LYS A 73 2.77 -13.02 -15.53
C LYS A 73 1.96 -11.91 -16.22
N CYS A 74 1.16 -11.19 -15.45
CA CYS A 74 0.34 -10.08 -15.90
C CYS A 74 0.97 -8.76 -15.49
N GLU A 75 1.05 -7.81 -16.43
CA GLU A 75 1.48 -6.44 -16.17
C GLU A 75 0.25 -5.52 -16.24
N PRO A 76 -0.35 -5.16 -15.09
CA PRO A 76 -1.51 -4.26 -15.08
C PRO A 76 -1.12 -2.88 -15.63
N LYS A 77 -2.01 -2.31 -16.45
CA LYS A 77 -1.80 -0.97 -17.03
C LYS A 77 -2.19 0.16 -16.09
N ALA A 78 -3.03 -0.13 -15.11
CA ALA A 78 -3.57 0.84 -14.13
C ALA A 78 -3.94 0.13 -12.83
N ILE A 79 -4.13 0.92 -11.78
CA ILE A 79 -4.57 0.44 -10.47
C ILE A 79 -5.89 1.13 -10.13
N ILE A 80 -6.79 0.39 -9.50
CA ILE A 80 -8.03 0.92 -8.95
C ILE A 80 -7.86 0.97 -7.43
N ALA A 81 -7.76 2.17 -6.89
CA ALA A 81 -7.68 2.38 -5.44
C ALA A 81 -9.07 2.39 -4.82
N SER A 82 -9.20 1.74 -3.66
CA SER A 82 -10.46 1.67 -2.92
C SER A 82 -10.23 1.72 -1.40
N GLY A 83 -11.31 1.95 -0.65
CA GLY A 83 -11.28 2.02 0.80
C GLY A 83 -10.83 3.38 1.35
N GLY A 84 -10.38 3.39 2.61
CA GLY A 84 -10.06 4.63 3.33
C GLY A 84 -8.89 5.42 2.72
N GLY A 85 -7.86 4.73 2.23
CA GLY A 85 -6.71 5.35 1.57
C GLY A 85 -7.09 6.13 0.32
N ALA A 86 -8.06 5.64 -0.46
CA ALA A 86 -8.54 6.27 -1.68
C ALA A 86 -9.23 7.64 -1.47
N LYS A 87 -9.47 8.05 -0.23
CA LYS A 87 -10.03 9.38 0.11
C LYS A 87 -8.96 10.47 0.23
N GLY A 88 -7.70 10.11 0.33
CA GLY A 88 -6.59 11.04 0.55
C GLY A 88 -5.81 11.33 -0.72
N LYS A 89 -5.87 12.56 -1.27
CA LYS A 89 -5.15 12.94 -2.49
C LYS A 89 -3.65 12.64 -2.42
N ILE A 90 -3.02 12.91 -1.28
CA ILE A 90 -1.58 12.66 -1.10
C ILE A 90 -1.27 11.15 -1.13
N PHE A 91 -2.15 10.31 -0.56
CA PHE A 91 -1.96 8.87 -0.55
C PHE A 91 -2.12 8.28 -1.96
N LEU A 92 -3.13 8.73 -2.71
CA LEU A 92 -3.32 8.35 -4.12
C LEU A 92 -2.14 8.76 -5.01
N GLN A 93 -1.56 9.95 -4.76
CA GLN A 93 -0.36 10.37 -5.50
C GLN A 93 0.85 9.51 -5.14
N MET A 94 1.04 9.18 -3.86
CA MET A 94 2.09 8.23 -3.45
C MET A 94 1.92 6.87 -4.13
N GLU A 95 0.69 6.35 -4.20
CA GLU A 95 0.41 5.10 -4.92
C GLU A 95 0.78 5.23 -6.41
N ALA A 96 0.34 6.29 -7.09
CA ALA A 96 0.66 6.50 -8.49
C ALA A 96 2.18 6.53 -8.73
N ASP A 97 2.90 7.30 -7.92
CA ASP A 97 4.34 7.48 -8.04
C ASP A 97 5.11 6.20 -7.70
N VAL A 98 4.76 5.54 -6.59
CA VAL A 98 5.42 4.29 -6.14
C VAL A 98 5.19 3.16 -7.13
N PHE A 99 3.97 2.97 -7.62
CA PHE A 99 3.67 1.92 -8.60
C PHE A 99 4.07 2.29 -10.03
N ASN A 100 4.35 3.55 -10.30
CA ASN A 100 4.53 4.11 -11.64
C ASN A 100 3.39 3.72 -12.58
N LYS A 101 2.15 3.95 -12.11
CA LYS A 101 0.94 3.61 -12.84
C LYS A 101 -0.19 4.60 -12.53
N PRO A 102 -1.07 4.89 -13.50
CA PRO A 102 -2.24 5.71 -13.24
C PRO A 102 -3.16 5.03 -12.21
N ILE A 103 -3.67 5.83 -11.27
CA ILE A 103 -4.62 5.40 -10.24
C ILE A 103 -6.02 5.89 -10.58
N TYR A 104 -6.94 4.97 -10.63
CA TYR A 104 -8.37 5.23 -10.78
C TYR A 104 -9.07 5.05 -9.44
N THR A 105 -10.13 5.82 -9.22
CA THR A 105 -11.03 5.64 -8.07
C THR A 105 -12.46 5.47 -8.55
N THR A 106 -13.29 4.80 -7.77
CA THR A 106 -14.71 4.62 -8.08
C THR A 106 -15.57 5.68 -7.42
N LYS A 107 -16.76 5.97 -8.01
CA LYS A 107 -17.74 6.90 -7.41
C LYS A 107 -18.30 6.35 -6.10
N GLU A 108 -18.49 5.02 -6.03
CA GLU A 108 -18.94 4.36 -4.81
C GLU A 108 -17.77 4.18 -3.85
N SER A 109 -17.95 4.61 -2.60
CA SER A 109 -16.95 4.44 -1.55
C SER A 109 -16.96 3.05 -0.93
N GLU A 110 -18.11 2.35 -0.99
CA GLU A 110 -18.34 1.06 -0.34
C GLU A 110 -18.31 -0.10 -1.35
N GLN A 111 -17.14 -0.32 -1.98
CA GLN A 111 -16.98 -1.33 -3.04
C GLN A 111 -17.31 -2.75 -2.57
N SER A 112 -17.06 -3.08 -1.30
CA SER A 112 -17.42 -4.40 -0.76
C SER A 112 -18.92 -4.61 -0.74
N CYS A 113 -19.70 -3.58 -0.39
CA CYS A 113 -21.16 -3.63 -0.42
C CYS A 113 -21.66 -3.72 -1.86
N LEU A 114 -21.07 -2.96 -2.78
CA LEU A 114 -21.40 -3.04 -4.20
C LEU A 114 -21.11 -4.44 -4.76
N GLY A 115 -19.96 -5.02 -4.43
CA GLY A 115 -19.60 -6.38 -4.85
C GLY A 115 -20.56 -7.43 -4.32
N ALA A 116 -20.97 -7.32 -3.06
CA ALA A 116 -22.00 -8.21 -2.48
C ALA A 116 -23.35 -8.06 -3.19
N ALA A 117 -23.79 -6.82 -3.47
CA ALA A 117 -25.03 -6.55 -4.20
C ALA A 117 -24.99 -7.11 -5.63
N ILE A 118 -23.87 -6.95 -6.35
CA ILE A 118 -23.67 -7.54 -7.68
C ILE A 118 -23.78 -9.06 -7.62
N THR A 119 -23.13 -9.69 -6.66
CA THR A 119 -23.16 -11.15 -6.48
C THR A 119 -24.58 -11.63 -6.19
N GLY A 120 -25.32 -10.96 -5.31
CA GLY A 120 -26.72 -11.26 -5.02
C GLY A 120 -27.63 -11.09 -6.24
N ALA A 121 -27.47 -10.01 -7.00
CA ALA A 121 -28.25 -9.73 -8.20
C ALA A 121 -28.04 -10.80 -9.30
N ILE A 122 -26.82 -11.31 -9.44
CA ILE A 122 -26.53 -12.43 -10.35
C ILE A 122 -27.19 -13.72 -9.82
N GLY A 123 -27.07 -13.96 -8.49
CA GLY A 123 -27.65 -15.16 -7.87
C GLY A 123 -29.18 -15.29 -8.05
N VAL A 124 -29.90 -14.17 -8.12
CA VAL A 124 -31.35 -14.15 -8.39
C VAL A 124 -31.70 -13.96 -9.88
N GLY A 125 -30.72 -13.99 -10.77
CA GLY A 125 -30.91 -13.89 -12.21
C GLY A 125 -31.24 -12.49 -12.75
N TYR A 126 -30.95 -11.42 -11.98
CA TYR A 126 -31.16 -10.04 -12.44
C TYR A 126 -30.11 -9.63 -13.49
N PHE A 127 -28.90 -10.13 -13.36
CA PHE A 127 -27.84 -10.02 -14.37
C PHE A 127 -27.39 -11.41 -14.81
N ASN A 128 -27.00 -11.53 -16.09
CA ASN A 128 -26.54 -12.79 -16.65
C ASN A 128 -25.05 -13.06 -16.40
N SER A 129 -24.26 -12.04 -16.01
CA SER A 129 -22.82 -12.17 -15.75
C SER A 129 -22.28 -11.05 -14.88
N PHE A 130 -21.12 -11.30 -14.24
CA PHE A 130 -20.37 -10.27 -13.54
C PHE A 130 -20.00 -9.11 -14.46
N LYS A 131 -19.62 -9.40 -15.71
CA LYS A 131 -19.26 -8.38 -16.68
C LYS A 131 -20.43 -7.42 -16.92
N GLU A 132 -21.61 -7.92 -17.21
CA GLU A 132 -22.80 -7.10 -17.43
C GLU A 132 -23.13 -6.23 -16.22
N ALA A 133 -23.10 -6.81 -15.02
CA ALA A 133 -23.39 -6.10 -13.79
C ALA A 133 -22.35 -5.00 -13.52
N CYS A 134 -21.05 -5.31 -13.67
CA CYS A 134 -19.99 -4.34 -13.47
C CYS A 134 -20.05 -3.18 -14.49
N ASP A 135 -20.28 -3.47 -15.77
CA ASP A 135 -20.39 -2.45 -16.81
C ASP A 135 -21.53 -1.44 -16.51
N LYS A 136 -22.62 -1.93 -15.87
CA LYS A 136 -23.76 -1.09 -15.50
C LYS A 136 -23.58 -0.34 -14.18
N LEU A 137 -23.02 -0.98 -13.17
CA LEU A 137 -23.04 -0.49 -11.79
C LEU A 137 -21.74 0.16 -11.34
N VAL A 138 -20.58 -0.29 -11.83
CA VAL A 138 -19.31 0.30 -11.45
C VAL A 138 -19.05 1.56 -12.24
N LYS A 139 -18.91 2.68 -11.55
CA LYS A 139 -18.61 3.99 -12.17
C LYS A 139 -17.30 4.53 -11.62
N PHE A 140 -16.42 4.96 -12.51
CA PHE A 140 -15.17 5.60 -12.15
C PHE A 140 -15.34 7.11 -12.00
N ASN A 141 -14.51 7.71 -11.18
CA ASN A 141 -14.32 9.15 -11.15
C ASN A 141 -13.61 9.59 -12.42
N GLU A 142 -13.87 10.83 -12.84
CA GLU A 142 -13.27 11.40 -14.07
C GLU A 142 -11.78 11.72 -13.88
N VAL A 143 -11.38 12.03 -12.65
CA VAL A 143 -10.01 12.39 -12.34
C VAL A 143 -9.18 11.12 -12.18
N VAL A 144 -8.16 11.00 -13.02
CA VAL A 144 -7.11 9.97 -12.94
C VAL A 144 -5.88 10.61 -12.30
N ILE A 145 -5.25 9.92 -11.38
CA ILE A 145 -4.01 10.38 -10.76
C ILE A 145 -2.84 9.74 -11.50
N GLU A 146 -2.11 10.55 -12.25
CA GLU A 146 -0.94 10.14 -13.01
C GLU A 146 0.32 10.18 -12.15
N PRO A 147 1.30 9.28 -12.38
CA PRO A 147 2.59 9.32 -11.71
C PRO A 147 3.40 10.54 -12.11
N ILE A 148 4.14 11.11 -11.16
CA ILE A 148 5.09 12.22 -11.37
C ILE A 148 6.49 11.60 -11.53
N SER A 149 7.11 11.79 -12.70
CA SER A 149 8.37 11.12 -13.07
C SER A 149 9.49 11.32 -12.06
N GLU A 150 9.68 12.55 -11.60
CA GLU A 150 10.72 12.86 -10.60
C GLU A 150 10.50 12.11 -9.28
N ASN A 151 9.23 11.92 -8.86
CA ASN A 151 8.90 11.18 -7.66
C ASN A 151 9.10 9.67 -7.86
N VAL A 152 8.77 9.16 -9.05
CA VAL A 152 8.96 7.74 -9.40
C VAL A 152 10.42 7.31 -9.22
N ASP A 153 11.36 8.13 -9.68
CA ASP A 153 12.79 7.83 -9.57
C ASP A 153 13.21 7.74 -8.10
N VAL A 154 12.82 8.73 -7.28
CA VAL A 154 13.09 8.72 -5.83
C VAL A 154 12.49 7.49 -5.16
N TYR A 155 11.22 7.17 -5.43
CA TYR A 155 10.54 6.03 -4.81
C TYR A 155 11.11 4.69 -5.25
N ASN A 156 11.62 4.55 -6.47
CA ASN A 156 12.29 3.33 -6.91
C ASN A 156 13.57 3.07 -6.14
N GLU A 157 14.38 4.10 -5.86
CA GLU A 157 15.60 3.97 -5.05
C GLU A 157 15.26 3.50 -3.62
N TYR A 158 14.33 4.18 -2.95
CA TYR A 158 13.92 3.81 -1.59
C TYR A 158 13.22 2.46 -1.53
N PHE A 159 12.43 2.08 -2.51
CA PHE A 159 11.81 0.76 -2.58
C PHE A 159 12.83 -0.36 -2.70
N ASN A 160 13.94 -0.15 -3.40
CA ASN A 160 15.03 -1.13 -3.46
C ASN A 160 15.66 -1.37 -2.10
N ILE A 161 15.82 -0.33 -1.27
CA ILE A 161 16.27 -0.45 0.12
C ILE A 161 15.20 -1.15 0.96
N TYR A 162 13.93 -0.71 0.85
CA TYR A 162 12.79 -1.28 1.58
C TYR A 162 12.71 -2.81 1.46
N LYS A 163 12.86 -3.35 0.24
CA LYS A 163 12.84 -4.81 0.00
C LYS A 163 13.91 -5.58 0.78
N LEU A 164 15.02 -4.95 1.12
CA LEU A 164 16.12 -5.59 1.85
C LEU A 164 15.91 -5.59 3.36
N ILE A 165 15.11 -4.64 3.90
CA ILE A 165 14.99 -4.42 5.35
C ILE A 165 14.49 -5.68 6.05
N TYR A 166 13.38 -6.26 5.60
CA TYR A 166 12.83 -7.47 6.23
C TYR A 166 13.84 -8.62 6.22
N GLY A 167 14.35 -8.98 5.05
CA GLY A 167 15.28 -10.11 4.91
C GLY A 167 16.55 -9.99 5.74
N LYS A 168 17.07 -8.74 5.87
CA LYS A 168 18.27 -8.47 6.68
C LYS A 168 18.01 -8.49 8.19
N ASN A 169 16.76 -8.33 8.62
CA ASN A 169 16.40 -8.28 10.04
C ASN A 169 15.57 -9.50 10.51
N LYS A 170 15.32 -10.48 9.66
CA LYS A 170 14.46 -11.63 9.97
C LYS A 170 14.87 -12.38 11.23
N GLU A 171 16.14 -12.75 11.35
CA GLU A 171 16.66 -13.46 12.51
C GLU A 171 16.54 -12.61 13.79
N LEU A 172 16.77 -11.30 13.68
CA LEU A 172 16.62 -10.37 14.80
C LEU A 172 15.17 -10.28 15.29
N PHE A 173 14.18 -10.32 14.39
CA PHE A 173 12.77 -10.36 14.77
C PHE A 173 12.43 -11.63 15.54
N GLU A 174 12.95 -12.77 15.14
CA GLU A 174 12.75 -14.05 15.86
C GLU A 174 13.36 -14.01 17.27
N GLU A 175 14.57 -13.47 17.41
CA GLU A 175 15.24 -13.32 18.72
C GLU A 175 14.48 -12.34 19.62
N TYR A 176 14.12 -11.18 19.07
CA TYR A 176 13.32 -10.18 19.79
C TYR A 176 12.01 -10.77 20.31
N PHE A 177 11.30 -11.54 19.49
CA PHE A 177 10.06 -12.17 19.89
C PHE A 177 10.23 -13.18 21.02
N LYS A 178 11.30 -13.99 21.01
CA LYS A 178 11.63 -14.92 22.10
C LYS A 178 11.83 -14.20 23.44
N ILE A 179 12.52 -13.04 23.41
CA ILE A 179 12.76 -12.23 24.62
C ILE A 179 11.45 -11.59 25.08
N SER A 180 10.70 -10.97 24.19
CA SER A 180 9.46 -10.27 24.55
C SER A 180 8.41 -11.19 25.18
N LYS A 181 8.31 -12.45 24.72
CA LYS A 181 7.45 -13.46 25.37
C LYS A 181 7.89 -13.87 26.77
N LYS A 182 9.20 -13.90 27.04
CA LYS A 182 9.69 -14.22 28.38
C LYS A 182 9.37 -13.15 29.41
N LEU A 183 9.19 -11.90 28.99
CA LEU A 183 8.87 -10.77 29.87
C LEU A 183 7.36 -10.61 30.13
N GLN A 184 6.50 -11.33 29.38
CA GLN A 184 5.04 -11.30 29.52
C GLN A 184 4.50 -12.44 30.43
N ASN A 185 5.34 -13.43 30.78
CA ASN A 185 5.08 -14.50 31.71
C ASN A 185 5.79 -14.25 33.05
#